data_061c47496dbdb16151f71e2a95cd1ec7
#
_entry.id   061c47496dbdb16151f71e2a95cd1ec7
#
_cell.length_a   1.000
_cell.length_b   1.000
_cell.length_c   1.000
_cell.angle_alpha   90.00
_cell.angle_beta   90.00
_cell.angle_gamma   90.00
#
_symmetry.space_group_name_H-M   'P 1'
#
loop_
_entity.id
_entity.type
_entity.pdbx_description
1 polymer ?
#
loop_
_entity_poly.entity_id
_entity_poly.type
_entity_poly.pdbx_seq_one_letter_code
_entity_poly.pdbx_strand_id
1 'polypeptide(L)'
;MKYRLQAIIFVFVAFMLGCNEYMIVGVLPDIAHEYHDSLGKLGLLVTVFALVYAVFTPIITSMANRWRRHHVLLVLMVIFFIGNTWTAMAPNFISMLLSRILTASVTGAIISMVLVMASYVAPREKRASLVSWVFAGFSIASVIGIPIGTVISTKLTWHDSFWMISGITIIVFIALIWLVPRDTPQFKSTLSKQFVLFKDSRIILGVSFIVAICAADYTIYTYIRPLITNEMGFDNTWLNWLLFGMGIFFIIGNKFGGYLADRGGIHRLSGIYAAMTVLFLIFGPILPFKWGAIIIVAVLCVAFSCYGSSTQLMFLDIAEKQYPQSLDLASSLNSIFANIGISLGSFTASQAVTFTAMKNLGYVGAVYGLLATILVIVLSKKYTGMRNY
;
A
#
# COMPACT_ATOMS: atom_id res chain seq x y z
N MET A 1 -27.21 -5.65 16.02
CA MET A 1 -26.14 -6.64 16.21
C MET A 1 -25.48 -7.04 14.90
N LYS A 2 -26.23 -7.42 13.86
CA LYS A 2 -25.75 -7.85 12.54
C LYS A 2 -24.80 -6.82 11.86
N TYR A 3 -25.18 -5.53 11.83
CA TYR A 3 -24.35 -4.45 11.27
C TYR A 3 -22.96 -4.34 11.92
N ARG A 4 -22.87 -4.43 13.25
CA ARG A 4 -21.58 -4.35 13.96
C ARG A 4 -20.64 -5.50 13.59
N LEU A 5 -21.17 -6.72 13.47
CA LEU A 5 -20.40 -7.88 13.04
C LEU A 5 -19.93 -7.74 11.58
N GLN A 6 -20.79 -7.24 10.69
CA GLN A 6 -20.41 -6.96 9.30
C GLN A 6 -19.29 -5.91 9.22
N ALA A 7 -19.41 -4.84 10.02
CA ALA A 7 -18.37 -3.81 10.09
C ALA A 7 -17.02 -4.38 10.55
N ILE A 8 -17.01 -5.18 11.62
CA ILE A 8 -15.80 -5.82 12.13
C ILE A 8 -15.17 -6.72 11.07
N ILE A 9 -15.96 -7.55 10.37
CA ILE A 9 -15.44 -8.45 9.34
C ILE A 9 -14.83 -7.67 8.17
N PHE A 10 -15.46 -6.59 7.71
CA PHE A 10 -14.91 -5.79 6.62
C PHE A 10 -13.58 -5.13 6.99
N VAL A 11 -13.47 -4.60 8.20
CA VAL A 11 -12.20 -4.06 8.73
C VAL A 11 -11.14 -5.16 8.82
N PHE A 12 -11.55 -6.35 9.26
CA PHE A 12 -10.63 -7.47 9.43
C PHE A 12 -10.17 -8.06 8.09
N VAL A 13 -11.03 -8.08 7.05
CA VAL A 13 -10.62 -8.41 5.68
C VAL A 13 -9.54 -7.44 5.21
N ALA A 14 -9.77 -6.12 5.34
CA ALA A 14 -8.79 -5.12 4.93
C ALA A 14 -7.46 -5.27 5.68
N PHE A 15 -7.50 -5.51 6.98
CA PHE A 15 -6.33 -5.79 7.80
C PHE A 15 -5.58 -7.04 7.34
N MET A 16 -6.28 -8.14 7.09
CA MET A 16 -5.70 -9.39 6.60
C MET A 16 -5.01 -9.23 5.25
N LEU A 17 -5.67 -8.54 4.29
CA LEU A 17 -5.09 -8.26 2.99
C LEU A 17 -3.83 -7.39 3.11
N GLY A 18 -3.86 -6.36 3.93
CA GLY A 18 -2.70 -5.52 4.21
C GLY A 18 -1.56 -6.30 4.87
N CYS A 19 -1.86 -7.17 5.84
CA CYS A 19 -0.83 -8.04 6.43
C CYS A 19 -0.16 -8.93 5.38
N ASN A 20 -0.92 -9.54 4.47
CA ASN A 20 -0.35 -10.33 3.37
C ASN A 20 0.56 -9.49 2.46
N GLU A 21 0.20 -8.24 2.19
CA GLU A 21 0.96 -7.33 1.33
C GLU A 21 2.28 -6.90 2.00
N TYR A 22 2.21 -6.42 3.26
CA TYR A 22 3.37 -5.83 3.92
C TYR A 22 4.30 -6.83 4.60
N MET A 23 3.79 -7.95 5.08
CA MET A 23 4.56 -8.96 5.83
C MET A 23 5.75 -9.50 5.04
N ILE A 24 5.65 -9.61 3.72
CA ILE A 24 6.72 -10.11 2.85
C ILE A 24 8.02 -9.33 3.05
N VAL A 25 7.97 -8.01 3.27
CA VAL A 25 9.14 -7.15 3.48
C VAL A 25 9.91 -7.58 4.74
N GLY A 26 9.17 -7.96 5.79
CA GLY A 26 9.76 -8.42 7.05
C GLY A 26 10.43 -9.78 6.97
N VAL A 27 10.01 -10.64 6.03
CA VAL A 27 10.52 -12.01 5.91
C VAL A 27 11.49 -12.23 4.73
N LEU A 28 11.73 -11.19 3.90
CA LEU A 28 12.63 -11.29 2.73
C LEU A 28 14.01 -11.88 3.05
N PRO A 29 14.71 -11.49 4.13
CA PRO A 29 16.02 -12.05 4.43
C PRO A 29 15.97 -13.55 4.75
N ASP A 30 14.90 -14.02 5.42
CA ASP A 30 14.76 -15.42 5.79
C ASP A 30 14.49 -16.28 4.55
N ILE A 31 13.68 -15.78 3.61
CA ILE A 31 13.44 -16.43 2.31
C ILE A 31 14.71 -16.45 1.48
N ALA A 32 15.47 -15.34 1.46
CA ALA A 32 16.76 -15.27 0.75
C ALA A 32 17.76 -16.30 1.26
N HIS A 33 17.81 -16.48 2.57
CA HIS A 33 18.66 -17.48 3.22
C HIS A 33 18.25 -18.91 2.84
N GLU A 34 16.96 -19.23 2.89
CA GLU A 34 16.45 -20.57 2.60
C GLU A 34 16.59 -20.96 1.12
N TYR A 35 16.30 -20.01 0.20
CA TYR A 35 16.42 -20.28 -1.24
C TYR A 35 17.84 -20.11 -1.79
N HIS A 36 18.79 -19.70 -0.95
CA HIS A 36 20.16 -19.34 -1.38
C HIS A 36 20.20 -18.32 -2.51
N ASP A 37 19.24 -17.39 -2.50
CA ASP A 37 19.06 -16.34 -3.49
C ASP A 37 19.48 -14.95 -2.95
N SER A 38 19.78 -14.03 -3.86
CA SER A 38 20.13 -12.65 -3.48
C SER A 38 18.91 -11.86 -2.99
N LEU A 39 19.12 -10.95 -2.03
CA LEU A 39 18.07 -10.02 -1.58
C LEU A 39 17.51 -9.19 -2.75
N GLY A 40 18.37 -8.80 -3.70
CA GLY A 40 17.94 -8.09 -4.91
C GLY A 40 16.89 -8.87 -5.70
N LYS A 41 17.12 -10.18 -5.93
CA LYS A 41 16.16 -11.05 -6.61
C LYS A 41 14.86 -11.16 -5.82
N LEU A 42 14.93 -11.30 -4.50
CA LEU A 42 13.74 -11.41 -3.63
C LEU A 42 12.89 -10.12 -3.59
N GLY A 43 13.51 -8.95 -3.78
CA GLY A 43 12.79 -7.67 -3.92
C GLY A 43 11.78 -7.67 -5.07
N LEU A 44 11.98 -8.51 -6.10
CA LEU A 44 11.02 -8.69 -7.18
C LEU A 44 9.67 -9.26 -6.71
N LEU A 45 9.61 -9.94 -5.57
CA LEU A 45 8.35 -10.41 -4.99
C LEU A 45 7.44 -9.25 -4.59
N VAL A 46 8.00 -8.15 -4.08
CA VAL A 46 7.27 -6.90 -3.78
C VAL A 46 6.89 -6.19 -5.08
N THR A 47 7.86 -6.07 -6.00
CA THR A 47 7.68 -5.42 -7.30
C THR A 47 6.52 -6.01 -8.08
N VAL A 48 6.55 -7.33 -8.28
CA VAL A 48 5.56 -8.04 -9.10
C VAL A 48 4.19 -8.03 -8.41
N PHE A 49 4.15 -8.20 -7.09
CA PHE A 49 2.89 -8.12 -6.34
C PHE A 49 2.20 -6.76 -6.56
N ALA A 50 2.92 -5.66 -6.36
CA ALA A 50 2.36 -4.31 -6.51
C ALA A 50 1.94 -4.02 -7.96
N LEU A 51 2.73 -4.45 -8.95
CA LEU A 51 2.39 -4.28 -10.36
C LEU A 51 1.11 -5.05 -10.73
N VAL A 52 1.03 -6.32 -10.34
CA VAL A 52 -0.14 -7.18 -10.61
C VAL A 52 -1.37 -6.62 -9.89
N TYR A 53 -1.23 -6.19 -8.62
CA TYR A 53 -2.30 -5.52 -7.89
C TYR A 53 -2.84 -4.31 -8.67
N ALA A 54 -1.95 -3.41 -9.11
CA ALA A 54 -2.35 -2.18 -9.82
C ALA A 54 -3.07 -2.47 -11.14
N VAL A 55 -2.58 -3.45 -11.92
CA VAL A 55 -3.13 -3.80 -13.23
C VAL A 55 -4.44 -4.58 -13.11
N PHE A 56 -4.49 -5.57 -12.24
CA PHE A 56 -5.64 -6.48 -12.15
C PHE A 56 -6.81 -5.92 -11.35
N THR A 57 -6.57 -4.99 -10.42
CA THR A 57 -7.67 -4.37 -9.65
C THR A 57 -8.76 -3.78 -10.53
N PRO A 58 -8.49 -2.85 -11.46
CA PRO A 58 -9.54 -2.29 -12.31
C PRO A 58 -10.15 -3.32 -13.26
N ILE A 59 -9.37 -4.29 -13.74
CA ILE A 59 -9.85 -5.34 -14.65
C ILE A 59 -10.86 -6.23 -13.94
N ILE A 60 -10.48 -6.82 -12.81
CA ILE A 60 -11.33 -7.75 -12.07
C ILE A 60 -12.55 -7.04 -11.48
N THR A 61 -12.37 -5.82 -10.95
CA THR A 61 -13.50 -5.02 -10.43
C THR A 61 -14.53 -4.73 -11.53
N SER A 62 -14.08 -4.43 -12.75
CA SER A 62 -14.98 -4.22 -13.88
C SER A 62 -15.70 -5.50 -14.31
N MET A 63 -14.97 -6.62 -14.40
CA MET A 63 -15.56 -7.91 -14.73
C MET A 63 -16.57 -8.36 -13.67
N ALA A 64 -16.28 -8.11 -12.41
CA ALA A 64 -17.11 -8.44 -11.26
C ALA A 64 -18.50 -7.78 -11.28
N ASN A 65 -18.64 -6.63 -11.95
CA ASN A 65 -19.93 -5.94 -12.10
C ASN A 65 -20.99 -6.73 -12.89
N ARG A 66 -20.62 -7.84 -13.53
CA ARG A 66 -21.54 -8.71 -14.29
C ARG A 66 -22.24 -9.77 -13.43
N TRP A 67 -21.69 -10.08 -12.25
CA TRP A 67 -22.19 -11.12 -11.35
C TRP A 67 -22.58 -10.55 -9.99
N ARG A 68 -23.32 -11.34 -9.20
CA ARG A 68 -23.71 -10.96 -7.83
C ARG A 68 -22.45 -10.74 -6.97
N ARG A 69 -22.29 -9.55 -6.42
CA ARG A 69 -21.12 -9.13 -5.65
C ARG A 69 -20.73 -10.10 -4.52
N HIS A 70 -21.74 -10.67 -3.84
CA HIS A 70 -21.52 -11.68 -2.80
C HIS A 70 -20.75 -12.89 -3.32
N HIS A 71 -21.20 -13.48 -4.45
CA HIS A 71 -20.52 -14.64 -5.02
C HIS A 71 -19.12 -14.29 -5.54
N VAL A 72 -18.98 -13.12 -6.17
CA VAL A 72 -17.66 -12.65 -6.63
C VAL A 72 -16.70 -12.50 -5.47
N LEU A 73 -17.11 -11.86 -4.37
CA LEU A 73 -16.26 -11.71 -3.19
C LEU A 73 -15.80 -13.08 -2.65
N LEU A 74 -16.70 -14.04 -2.54
CA LEU A 74 -16.36 -15.39 -2.07
C LEU A 74 -15.39 -16.11 -3.01
N VAL A 75 -15.59 -16.02 -4.33
CA VAL A 75 -14.66 -16.61 -5.32
C VAL A 75 -13.28 -15.96 -5.22
N LEU A 76 -13.21 -14.64 -5.14
CA LEU A 76 -11.95 -13.92 -4.98
C LEU A 76 -11.23 -14.30 -3.67
N MET A 77 -11.98 -14.49 -2.58
CA MET A 77 -11.43 -14.96 -1.30
C MET A 77 -10.88 -16.38 -1.39
N VAL A 78 -11.52 -17.27 -2.16
CA VAL A 78 -10.99 -18.63 -2.40
C VAL A 78 -9.68 -18.55 -3.20
N ILE A 79 -9.63 -17.73 -4.26
CA ILE A 79 -8.41 -17.54 -5.05
C ILE A 79 -7.30 -16.96 -4.18
N PHE A 80 -7.61 -15.97 -3.32
CA PHE A 80 -6.67 -15.41 -2.36
C PHE A 80 -6.14 -16.48 -1.40
N PHE A 81 -7.03 -17.31 -0.84
CA PHE A 81 -6.66 -18.40 0.06
C PHE A 81 -5.72 -19.40 -0.61
N ILE A 82 -6.05 -19.83 -1.85
CA ILE A 82 -5.20 -20.76 -2.63
C ILE A 82 -3.83 -20.12 -2.87
N GLY A 83 -3.78 -18.87 -3.35
CA GLY A 83 -2.53 -18.18 -3.62
C GLY A 83 -1.69 -17.96 -2.38
N ASN A 84 -2.29 -17.56 -1.24
CA ASN A 84 -1.57 -17.36 0.00
C ASN A 84 -1.07 -18.69 0.61
N THR A 85 -1.90 -19.74 0.58
CA THR A 85 -1.49 -21.08 1.04
C THR A 85 -0.38 -21.65 0.16
N TRP A 86 -0.45 -21.42 -1.15
CA TRP A 86 0.65 -21.78 -2.06
C TRP A 86 1.93 -21.00 -1.72
N THR A 87 1.83 -19.71 -1.36
CA THR A 87 3.00 -18.95 -0.87
C THR A 87 3.61 -19.60 0.36
N ALA A 88 2.78 -20.03 1.33
CA ALA A 88 3.23 -20.72 2.53
C ALA A 88 3.94 -22.06 2.25
N MET A 89 3.67 -22.69 1.11
CA MET A 89 4.23 -24.00 0.72
C MET A 89 5.27 -23.89 -0.41
N ALA A 90 5.64 -22.69 -0.82
CA ALA A 90 6.48 -22.50 -1.99
C ALA A 90 7.91 -23.04 -1.78
N PRO A 91 8.38 -24.00 -2.60
CA PRO A 91 9.68 -24.63 -2.40
C PRO A 91 10.83 -23.85 -3.04
N ASN A 92 10.56 -22.82 -3.81
CA ASN A 92 11.56 -22.01 -4.51
C ASN A 92 11.00 -20.66 -4.95
N PHE A 93 11.89 -19.78 -5.40
CA PHE A 93 11.55 -18.42 -5.83
C PHE A 93 10.46 -18.37 -6.92
N ILE A 94 10.54 -19.23 -7.94
CA ILE A 94 9.56 -19.19 -9.06
C ILE A 94 8.17 -19.58 -8.57
N SER A 95 8.06 -20.65 -7.77
CA SER A 95 6.81 -21.07 -7.15
C SER A 95 6.21 -19.96 -6.29
N MET A 96 7.05 -19.32 -5.48
CA MET A 96 6.65 -18.20 -4.64
C MET A 96 6.20 -17.00 -5.49
N LEU A 97 6.92 -16.65 -6.54
CA LEU A 97 6.56 -15.55 -7.43
C LEU A 97 5.19 -15.78 -8.08
N LEU A 98 4.93 -16.99 -8.58
CA LEU A 98 3.64 -17.35 -9.19
C LEU A 98 2.50 -17.30 -8.18
N SER A 99 2.72 -17.78 -6.96
CA SER A 99 1.72 -17.71 -5.89
C SER A 99 1.42 -16.24 -5.49
N ARG A 100 2.43 -15.37 -5.47
CA ARG A 100 2.28 -13.93 -5.21
C ARG A 100 1.51 -13.22 -6.34
N ILE A 101 1.75 -13.60 -7.60
CA ILE A 101 0.96 -13.11 -8.75
C ILE A 101 -0.51 -13.48 -8.59
N LEU A 102 -0.80 -14.73 -8.25
CA LEU A 102 -2.18 -15.18 -8.03
C LEU A 102 -2.86 -14.40 -6.91
N THR A 103 -2.19 -14.24 -5.77
CA THR A 103 -2.71 -13.52 -4.61
C THR A 103 -2.94 -12.05 -4.92
N ALA A 104 -1.95 -11.38 -5.53
CA ALA A 104 -2.01 -9.96 -5.88
C ALA A 104 -3.13 -9.65 -6.87
N SER A 105 -3.38 -10.54 -7.83
CA SER A 105 -4.40 -10.33 -8.87
C SER A 105 -5.80 -10.08 -8.28
N VAL A 106 -6.11 -10.67 -7.13
CA VAL A 106 -7.43 -10.57 -6.52
C VAL A 106 -7.49 -9.60 -5.33
N THR A 107 -6.35 -9.26 -4.71
CA THR A 107 -6.30 -8.48 -3.47
C THR A 107 -6.98 -7.12 -3.61
N GLY A 108 -6.66 -6.36 -4.66
CA GLY A 108 -7.26 -5.04 -4.90
C GLY A 108 -8.75 -5.11 -5.24
N ALA A 109 -9.19 -6.16 -5.92
CA ALA A 109 -10.60 -6.37 -6.21
C ALA A 109 -11.39 -6.74 -4.94
N ILE A 110 -10.82 -7.53 -4.03
CA ILE A 110 -11.43 -7.86 -2.73
C ILE A 110 -11.66 -6.59 -1.92
N ILE A 111 -10.64 -5.74 -1.77
CA ILE A 111 -10.78 -4.49 -0.99
C ILE A 111 -11.82 -3.56 -1.61
N SER A 112 -11.86 -3.44 -2.94
CA SER A 112 -12.86 -2.66 -3.65
C SER A 112 -14.28 -3.18 -3.41
N MET A 113 -14.49 -4.50 -3.45
CA MET A 113 -15.78 -5.13 -3.16
C MET A 113 -16.20 -4.92 -1.71
N VAL A 114 -15.27 -5.04 -0.77
CA VAL A 114 -15.51 -4.80 0.66
C VAL A 114 -15.94 -3.35 0.91
N LEU A 115 -15.29 -2.36 0.30
CA LEU A 115 -15.64 -0.95 0.42
C LEU A 115 -17.05 -0.66 -0.11
N VAL A 116 -17.41 -1.23 -1.27
CA VAL A 116 -18.75 -1.09 -1.84
C VAL A 116 -19.79 -1.75 -0.93
N MET A 117 -19.54 -2.95 -0.43
CA MET A 117 -20.46 -3.64 0.48
C MET A 117 -20.58 -2.91 1.82
N ALA A 118 -19.48 -2.38 2.35
CA ALA A 118 -19.48 -1.58 3.58
C ALA A 118 -20.38 -0.34 3.43
N SER A 119 -20.25 0.37 2.31
CA SER A 119 -21.11 1.55 2.05
C SER A 119 -22.58 1.20 1.84
N TYR A 120 -22.90 -0.02 1.41
CA TYR A 120 -24.28 -0.49 1.25
C TYR A 120 -24.90 -0.97 2.57
N VAL A 121 -24.15 -1.70 3.39
CA VAL A 121 -24.60 -2.25 4.67
C VAL A 121 -24.79 -1.16 5.72
N ALA A 122 -23.99 -0.10 5.66
CA ALA A 122 -24.03 0.98 6.64
C ALA A 122 -25.27 1.87 6.47
N PRO A 123 -25.92 2.27 7.58
CA PRO A 123 -26.88 3.37 7.56
C PRO A 123 -26.26 4.62 6.96
N ARG A 124 -27.06 5.47 6.31
CA ARG A 124 -26.57 6.67 5.58
C ARG A 124 -25.59 7.51 6.40
N GLU A 125 -25.90 7.73 7.67
CA GLU A 125 -25.12 8.56 8.61
C GLU A 125 -23.78 7.90 9.01
N LYS A 126 -23.63 6.59 8.81
CA LYS A 126 -22.44 5.81 9.21
C LYS A 126 -21.61 5.28 8.04
N ARG A 127 -22.01 5.55 6.79
CA ARG A 127 -21.31 5.05 5.59
C ARG A 127 -19.85 5.51 5.54
N ALA A 128 -19.63 6.83 5.63
CA ALA A 128 -18.29 7.41 5.62
C ALA A 128 -17.44 6.86 6.77
N SER A 129 -18.02 6.73 7.96
CA SER A 129 -17.32 6.16 9.12
C SER A 129 -16.92 4.71 8.89
N LEU A 130 -17.79 3.85 8.35
CA LEU A 130 -17.44 2.45 8.12
C LEU A 130 -16.36 2.29 7.04
N VAL A 131 -16.48 3.04 5.93
CA VAL A 131 -15.46 3.07 4.88
C VAL A 131 -14.10 3.52 5.45
N SER A 132 -14.09 4.55 6.30
CA SER A 132 -12.86 5.00 6.98
C SER A 132 -12.27 3.92 7.90
N TRP A 133 -13.10 3.15 8.61
CA TRP A 133 -12.63 2.03 9.43
C TRP A 133 -12.02 0.90 8.59
N VAL A 134 -12.57 0.61 7.40
CA VAL A 134 -11.97 -0.37 6.47
C VAL A 134 -10.57 0.09 6.03
N PHE A 135 -10.43 1.36 5.64
CA PHE A 135 -9.10 1.92 5.34
C PHE A 135 -8.17 1.93 6.56
N ALA A 136 -8.69 2.20 7.76
CA ALA A 136 -7.91 2.11 8.99
C ALA A 136 -7.39 0.68 9.23
N GLY A 137 -8.18 -0.35 8.95
CA GLY A 137 -7.75 -1.74 9.01
C GLY A 137 -6.53 -2.03 8.14
N PHE A 138 -6.56 -1.55 6.89
CA PHE A 138 -5.43 -1.66 5.97
C PHE A 138 -4.21 -0.86 6.44
N SER A 139 -4.43 0.37 6.96
CA SER A 139 -3.35 1.19 7.53
C SER A 139 -2.74 0.57 8.78
N ILE A 140 -3.54 -0.05 9.65
CA ILE A 140 -3.03 -0.78 10.81
C ILE A 140 -2.14 -1.96 10.36
N ALA A 141 -2.54 -2.66 9.29
CA ALA A 141 -1.74 -3.73 8.73
C ALA A 141 -0.37 -3.26 8.20
N SER A 142 -0.30 -2.06 7.61
CA SER A 142 0.99 -1.50 7.15
C SER A 142 1.96 -1.21 8.31
N VAL A 143 1.41 -0.94 9.50
CA VAL A 143 2.20 -0.67 10.72
C VAL A 143 2.68 -1.94 11.40
N ILE A 144 1.80 -2.93 11.55
CA ILE A 144 2.09 -4.12 12.36
C ILE A 144 2.36 -5.37 11.52
N GLY A 145 2.07 -5.34 10.21
CA GLY A 145 2.26 -6.49 9.32
C GLY A 145 3.72 -6.92 9.21
N ILE A 146 4.65 -5.97 9.01
CA ILE A 146 6.08 -6.27 8.98
C ILE A 146 6.57 -6.80 10.32
N PRO A 147 6.32 -6.14 11.47
CA PRO A 147 6.70 -6.69 12.78
C PRO A 147 6.14 -8.09 13.05
N ILE A 148 4.86 -8.33 12.76
CA ILE A 148 4.25 -9.66 12.94
C ILE A 148 4.98 -10.71 12.10
N GLY A 149 5.18 -10.44 10.79
CA GLY A 149 5.90 -11.35 9.91
C GLY A 149 7.31 -11.64 10.41
N THR A 150 8.03 -10.59 10.79
CA THR A 150 9.40 -10.72 11.33
C THR A 150 9.44 -11.53 12.63
N VAL A 151 8.51 -11.29 13.57
CA VAL A 151 8.46 -12.06 14.83
C VAL A 151 8.17 -13.52 14.59
N ILE A 152 7.21 -13.84 13.72
CA ILE A 152 6.88 -15.22 13.39
C ILE A 152 8.06 -15.88 12.68
N SER A 153 8.63 -15.23 11.68
CA SER A 153 9.75 -15.77 10.91
C SER A 153 11.00 -16.00 11.74
N THR A 154 11.30 -15.13 12.70
CA THR A 154 12.46 -15.30 13.59
C THR A 154 12.29 -16.32 14.70
N LYS A 155 11.04 -16.58 15.16
CA LYS A 155 10.75 -17.54 16.22
C LYS A 155 10.35 -18.92 15.71
N LEU A 156 9.77 -18.98 14.54
CA LEU A 156 9.32 -20.19 13.84
C LEU A 156 9.96 -20.21 12.46
N THR A 157 9.15 -20.14 11.40
CA THR A 157 9.62 -20.01 10.01
C THR A 157 8.86 -18.92 9.27
N TRP A 158 9.39 -18.43 8.14
CA TRP A 158 8.68 -17.48 7.31
C TRP A 158 7.41 -18.10 6.69
N HIS A 159 7.37 -19.40 6.46
CA HIS A 159 6.19 -20.14 6.02
C HIS A 159 5.01 -19.97 6.99
N ASP A 160 5.29 -20.00 8.32
CA ASP A 160 4.28 -19.87 9.37
C ASP A 160 3.59 -18.49 9.33
N SER A 161 4.27 -17.45 8.85
CA SER A 161 3.67 -16.14 8.63
C SER A 161 2.53 -16.22 7.62
N PHE A 162 2.70 -16.95 6.52
CA PHE A 162 1.65 -17.14 5.50
C PHE A 162 0.62 -18.19 5.91
N TRP A 163 1.00 -19.22 6.68
CA TRP A 163 0.05 -20.15 7.30
C TRP A 163 -0.92 -19.44 8.24
N MET A 164 -0.43 -18.49 9.03
CA MET A 164 -1.28 -17.65 9.88
C MET A 164 -2.33 -16.90 9.05
N ILE A 165 -1.93 -16.27 7.93
CA ILE A 165 -2.85 -15.57 7.03
C ILE A 165 -3.87 -16.55 6.43
N SER A 166 -3.45 -17.76 6.04
CA SER A 166 -4.37 -18.79 5.54
C SER A 166 -5.42 -19.18 6.59
N GLY A 167 -5.01 -19.37 7.83
CA GLY A 167 -5.92 -19.66 8.95
C GLY A 167 -6.92 -18.53 9.19
N ILE A 168 -6.45 -17.28 9.20
CA ILE A 168 -7.31 -16.09 9.30
C ILE A 168 -8.28 -16.04 8.11
N THR A 169 -7.81 -16.32 6.90
CA THR A 169 -8.64 -16.29 5.69
C THR A 169 -9.82 -17.27 5.78
N ILE A 170 -9.63 -18.47 6.32
CA ILE A 170 -10.71 -19.45 6.54
C ILE A 170 -11.77 -18.88 7.48
N ILE A 171 -11.36 -18.32 8.62
CA ILE A 171 -12.28 -17.74 9.61
C ILE A 171 -13.08 -16.60 8.99
N VAL A 172 -12.40 -15.70 8.28
CA VAL A 172 -13.01 -14.56 7.59
C VAL A 172 -13.95 -15.04 6.48
N PHE A 173 -13.55 -16.04 5.70
CA PHE A 173 -14.37 -16.60 4.62
C PHE A 173 -15.69 -17.18 5.15
N ILE A 174 -15.64 -17.97 6.21
CA ILE A 174 -16.84 -18.52 6.88
C ILE A 174 -17.74 -17.38 7.37
N ALA A 175 -17.16 -16.36 8.00
CA ALA A 175 -17.91 -15.20 8.47
C ALA A 175 -18.56 -14.41 7.33
N LEU A 176 -17.89 -14.26 6.18
CA LEU A 176 -18.43 -13.59 4.99
C LEU A 176 -19.63 -14.33 4.41
N ILE A 177 -19.62 -15.67 4.36
CA ILE A 177 -20.76 -16.49 3.90
C ILE A 177 -22.03 -16.19 4.72
N TRP A 178 -21.89 -16.03 6.04
CA TRP A 178 -23.01 -15.86 6.95
C TRP A 178 -23.47 -14.40 7.11
N LEU A 179 -22.55 -13.45 7.03
CA LEU A 179 -22.79 -12.07 7.41
C LEU A 179 -23.05 -11.14 6.22
N VAL A 180 -22.44 -11.41 5.05
CA VAL A 180 -22.53 -10.48 3.91
C VAL A 180 -23.88 -10.61 3.19
N PRO A 181 -24.56 -9.48 2.85
CA PRO A 181 -25.81 -9.49 2.12
C PRO A 181 -25.66 -10.10 0.73
N ARG A 182 -26.64 -10.93 0.35
CA ARG A 182 -26.68 -11.59 -0.97
C ARG A 182 -27.19 -10.67 -2.07
N ASP A 183 -28.00 -9.68 -1.71
CA ASP A 183 -28.70 -8.77 -2.64
C ASP A 183 -28.13 -7.36 -2.49
N THR A 184 -27.07 -7.07 -3.21
CA THR A 184 -26.48 -5.72 -3.30
C THR A 184 -26.76 -5.15 -4.69
N PRO A 185 -27.21 -3.89 -4.83
CA PRO A 185 -27.46 -3.26 -6.12
C PRO A 185 -26.21 -3.25 -6.97
N GLN A 186 -26.36 -3.58 -8.25
CA GLN A 186 -25.29 -3.53 -9.23
C GLN A 186 -25.40 -2.23 -10.03
N PHE A 187 -24.38 -1.38 -9.98
CA PHE A 187 -24.29 -0.24 -10.87
C PHE A 187 -23.44 -0.62 -12.08
N LYS A 188 -24.07 -0.64 -13.27
CA LYS A 188 -23.34 -0.87 -14.53
C LYS A 188 -22.58 0.41 -14.88
N SER A 189 -21.35 0.56 -14.37
CA SER A 189 -20.46 1.61 -14.85
C SER A 189 -19.54 1.05 -15.94
N THR A 190 -19.45 1.75 -17.07
CA THR A 190 -18.56 1.37 -18.16
C THR A 190 -17.22 2.04 -17.93
N LEU A 191 -16.14 1.26 -17.71
CA LEU A 191 -14.78 1.76 -17.48
C LEU A 191 -14.36 2.81 -18.51
N SER A 192 -14.67 2.61 -19.80
CA SER A 192 -14.27 3.54 -20.85
C SER A 192 -14.74 4.98 -20.62
N LYS A 193 -15.92 5.16 -20.00
CA LYS A 193 -16.45 6.50 -19.67
C LYS A 193 -15.73 7.14 -18.48
N GLN A 194 -15.12 6.35 -17.62
CA GLN A 194 -14.41 6.86 -16.44
C GLN A 194 -13.00 7.36 -16.80
N PHE A 195 -12.37 6.80 -17.84
CA PHE A 195 -11.04 7.21 -18.31
C PHE A 195 -10.96 8.66 -18.83
N VAL A 196 -12.10 9.32 -19.06
CA VAL A 196 -12.14 10.76 -19.39
C VAL A 196 -11.44 11.60 -18.31
N LEU A 197 -11.41 11.13 -17.06
CA LEU A 197 -10.71 11.78 -15.95
C LEU A 197 -9.21 12.03 -16.25
N PHE A 198 -8.56 11.14 -17.00
CA PHE A 198 -7.15 11.30 -17.38
C PHE A 198 -6.89 12.36 -18.45
N LYS A 199 -7.92 13.01 -19.00
CA LYS A 199 -7.73 14.20 -19.84
C LYS A 199 -7.38 15.43 -19.00
N ASP A 200 -7.64 15.39 -17.69
CA ASP A 200 -7.29 16.49 -16.80
C ASP A 200 -5.81 16.42 -16.39
N SER A 201 -5.07 17.45 -16.72
CA SER A 201 -3.63 17.51 -16.42
C SER A 201 -3.30 17.52 -14.92
N ARG A 202 -4.26 17.91 -14.06
CA ARG A 202 -4.09 17.88 -12.60
C ARG A 202 -4.16 16.44 -12.08
N ILE A 203 -5.04 15.64 -12.68
CA ILE A 203 -5.12 14.20 -12.37
C ILE A 203 -3.81 13.52 -12.78
N ILE A 204 -3.31 13.78 -14.01
CA ILE A 204 -2.05 13.19 -14.47
C ILE A 204 -0.89 13.60 -13.55
N LEU A 205 -0.77 14.88 -13.20
CA LEU A 205 0.27 15.36 -12.28
C LEU A 205 0.13 14.74 -10.89
N GLY A 206 -1.10 14.63 -10.39
CA GLY A 206 -1.38 14.03 -9.07
C GLY A 206 -1.02 12.56 -9.02
N VAL A 207 -1.40 11.77 -10.01
CA VAL A 207 -1.05 10.33 -10.05
C VAL A 207 0.46 10.13 -10.28
N SER A 208 1.10 10.95 -11.11
CA SER A 208 2.56 10.90 -11.30
C SER A 208 3.30 11.27 -10.01
N PHE A 209 2.80 12.23 -9.23
CA PHE A 209 3.32 12.57 -7.92
C PHE A 209 3.20 11.40 -6.95
N ILE A 210 2.05 10.70 -6.91
CA ILE A 210 1.85 9.51 -6.07
C ILE A 210 2.84 8.41 -6.46
N VAL A 211 3.02 8.15 -7.76
CA VAL A 211 4.00 7.18 -8.23
C VAL A 211 5.41 7.54 -7.74
N ALA A 212 5.81 8.79 -7.88
CA ALA A 212 7.14 9.23 -7.46
C ALA A 212 7.35 9.11 -5.94
N ILE A 213 6.37 9.52 -5.13
CA ILE A 213 6.52 9.46 -3.66
C ILE A 213 6.51 8.02 -3.14
N CYS A 214 5.64 7.16 -3.66
CA CYS A 214 5.63 5.75 -3.28
C CYS A 214 6.86 4.99 -3.80
N ALA A 215 7.40 5.39 -4.95
CA ALA A 215 8.66 4.85 -5.44
C ALA A 215 9.83 5.25 -4.51
N ALA A 216 9.88 6.52 -4.06
CA ALA A 216 10.87 6.98 -3.09
C ALA A 216 10.80 6.18 -1.78
N ASP A 217 9.61 5.95 -1.23
CA ASP A 217 9.39 5.18 0.00
C ASP A 217 9.95 3.76 -0.16
N TYR A 218 9.53 3.06 -1.19
CA TYR A 218 9.85 1.65 -1.38
C TYR A 218 11.28 1.38 -1.84
N THR A 219 12.07 2.40 -2.17
CA THR A 219 13.53 2.23 -2.32
C THR A 219 14.21 1.82 -1.01
N ILE A 220 13.73 2.33 0.13
CA ILE A 220 14.25 1.98 1.46
C ILE A 220 13.38 0.90 2.11
N TYR A 221 12.05 1.05 2.05
CA TYR A 221 11.12 0.22 2.81
C TYR A 221 11.17 -1.25 2.40
N THR A 222 11.41 -1.56 1.12
CA THR A 222 11.59 -2.95 0.63
C THR A 222 12.71 -3.68 1.35
N TYR A 223 13.77 -2.98 1.70
CA TYR A 223 14.96 -3.56 2.36
C TYR A 223 15.16 -3.04 3.79
N ILE A 224 14.08 -2.57 4.42
CA ILE A 224 14.17 -1.93 5.75
C ILE A 224 14.77 -2.85 6.81
N ARG A 225 14.42 -4.15 6.78
CA ARG A 225 14.96 -5.12 7.75
C ARG A 225 16.48 -5.30 7.59
N PRO A 226 17.02 -5.66 6.42
CA PRO A 226 18.47 -5.78 6.25
C PRO A 226 19.21 -4.43 6.39
N LEU A 227 18.57 -3.28 6.10
CA LEU A 227 19.17 -1.98 6.40
C LEU A 227 19.38 -1.80 7.91
N ILE A 228 18.38 -2.14 8.73
CA ILE A 228 18.47 -2.05 10.20
C ILE A 228 19.53 -3.01 10.73
N THR A 229 19.52 -4.27 10.31
CA THR A 229 20.41 -5.30 10.88
C THR A 229 21.83 -5.26 10.33
N ASN A 230 21.98 -5.14 9.01
CA ASN A 230 23.28 -5.29 8.35
C ASN A 230 24.01 -3.95 8.18
N GLU A 231 23.31 -2.90 7.72
CA GLU A 231 23.94 -1.61 7.44
C GLU A 231 24.05 -0.71 8.68
N MET A 232 22.97 -0.66 9.49
CA MET A 232 22.98 0.11 10.74
C MET A 232 23.54 -0.71 11.92
N GLY A 233 23.60 -2.05 11.81
CA GLY A 233 24.17 -2.95 12.82
C GLY A 233 23.37 -3.00 14.13
N PHE A 234 22.04 -2.99 14.07
CA PHE A 234 21.21 -3.27 15.22
C PHE A 234 21.00 -4.77 15.41
N ASP A 235 21.03 -5.22 16.66
CA ASP A 235 20.71 -6.61 16.99
C ASP A 235 19.23 -6.92 16.74
N ASN A 236 18.93 -8.20 16.51
CA ASN A 236 17.57 -8.68 16.29
C ASN A 236 16.61 -8.36 17.47
N THR A 237 17.14 -8.15 18.67
CA THR A 237 16.35 -7.74 19.86
C THR A 237 15.69 -6.36 19.66
N TRP A 238 16.37 -5.43 18.98
CA TRP A 238 15.86 -4.09 18.66
C TRP A 238 14.98 -4.06 17.42
N LEU A 239 15.16 -5.01 16.49
CA LEU A 239 14.53 -4.99 15.17
C LEU A 239 13.01 -4.80 15.24
N ASN A 240 12.33 -5.64 16.05
CA ASN A 240 10.87 -5.60 16.14
C ASN A 240 10.36 -4.28 16.73
N TRP A 241 11.07 -3.73 17.73
CA TRP A 241 10.72 -2.44 18.34
C TRP A 241 10.90 -1.29 17.36
N LEU A 242 11.97 -1.31 16.57
CA LEU A 242 12.24 -0.30 15.55
C LEU A 242 11.20 -0.35 14.42
N LEU A 243 10.87 -1.54 13.92
CA LEU A 243 9.84 -1.72 12.90
C LEU A 243 8.46 -1.27 13.40
N PHE A 244 8.11 -1.62 14.64
CA PHE A 244 6.87 -1.16 15.26
C PHE A 244 6.85 0.37 15.44
N GLY A 245 7.97 0.94 15.89
CA GLY A 245 8.15 2.39 16.01
C GLY A 245 7.96 3.12 14.67
N MET A 246 8.52 2.60 13.58
CA MET A 246 8.32 3.13 12.22
C MET A 246 6.84 3.15 11.84
N GLY A 247 6.12 2.07 12.15
CA GLY A 247 4.68 2.02 11.93
C GLY A 247 3.93 3.13 12.67
N ILE A 248 4.32 3.45 13.92
CA ILE A 248 3.74 4.58 14.67
C ILE A 248 3.99 5.91 13.93
N PHE A 249 5.21 6.11 13.38
CA PHE A 249 5.52 7.32 12.61
C PHE A 249 4.70 7.41 11.31
N PHE A 250 4.37 6.31 10.65
CA PHE A 250 3.41 6.30 9.54
C PHE A 250 2.01 6.78 9.97
N ILE A 251 1.51 6.35 11.14
CA ILE A 251 0.23 6.82 11.68
C ILE A 251 0.28 8.32 11.97
N ILE A 252 1.36 8.80 12.60
CA ILE A 252 1.58 10.23 12.89
C ILE A 252 1.57 11.03 11.59
N GLY A 253 2.28 10.55 10.55
CA GLY A 253 2.34 11.17 9.24
C GLY A 253 0.99 11.23 8.53
N ASN A 254 0.21 10.15 8.57
CA ASN A 254 -1.16 10.14 8.04
C ASN A 254 -2.06 11.17 8.71
N LYS A 255 -1.99 11.26 10.05
CA LYS A 255 -2.75 12.26 10.82
C LYS A 255 -2.31 13.69 10.51
N PHE A 256 -1.00 13.89 10.39
CA PHE A 256 -0.42 15.19 10.02
C PHE A 256 -0.79 15.56 8.58
N GLY A 257 -0.78 14.61 7.64
CA GLY A 257 -1.25 14.80 6.27
C GLY A 257 -2.72 15.20 6.19
N GLY A 258 -3.59 14.60 7.02
CA GLY A 258 -4.99 15.01 7.17
C GLY A 258 -5.13 16.47 7.63
N TYR A 259 -4.39 16.84 8.67
CA TYR A 259 -4.35 18.23 9.16
C TYR A 259 -3.85 19.24 8.10
N LEU A 260 -2.87 18.86 7.30
CA LEU A 260 -2.38 19.67 6.18
C LEU A 260 -3.43 19.80 5.08
N ALA A 261 -4.16 18.72 4.77
CA ALA A 261 -5.21 18.70 3.77
C ALA A 261 -6.30 19.75 4.06
N ASP A 262 -6.69 19.90 5.32
CA ASP A 262 -7.66 20.90 5.78
C ASP A 262 -7.14 22.36 5.70
N ARG A 263 -5.81 22.56 5.72
CA ARG A 263 -5.16 23.88 5.84
C ARG A 263 -4.31 24.31 4.65
N GLY A 264 -4.71 23.99 3.46
CA GLY A 264 -4.01 24.38 2.25
C GLY A 264 -3.44 23.24 1.43
N GLY A 265 -3.61 21.98 1.92
CA GLY A 265 -3.42 20.76 1.15
C GLY A 265 -2.07 20.67 0.43
N ILE A 266 -2.15 20.50 -0.87
CA ILE A 266 -1.03 20.23 -1.77
C ILE A 266 0.09 21.28 -1.71
N HIS A 267 -0.24 22.58 -1.43
CA HIS A 267 0.78 23.63 -1.36
C HIS A 267 1.84 23.43 -0.28
N ARG A 268 1.42 22.89 0.87
CA ARG A 268 2.33 22.68 2.01
C ARG A 268 3.20 21.45 1.84
N LEU A 269 2.81 20.54 0.95
CA LEU A 269 3.55 19.30 0.72
C LEU A 269 4.92 19.54 0.05
N SER A 270 5.07 20.61 -0.74
CA SER A 270 6.31 20.90 -1.48
C SER A 270 7.54 21.02 -0.58
N GLY A 271 7.40 21.74 0.55
CA GLY A 271 8.49 21.88 1.53
C GLY A 271 8.85 20.56 2.23
N ILE A 272 7.84 19.73 2.52
CA ILE A 272 8.05 18.41 3.14
C ILE A 272 8.86 17.50 2.23
N TYR A 273 8.50 17.45 0.92
CA TYR A 273 9.19 16.56 -0.02
C TYR A 273 10.55 17.08 -0.46
N ALA A 274 10.77 18.41 -0.46
CA ALA A 274 12.10 18.98 -0.60
C ALA A 274 13.01 18.58 0.57
N ALA A 275 12.52 18.70 1.81
CA ALA A 275 13.28 18.23 2.98
C ALA A 275 13.53 16.72 2.94
N MET A 276 12.53 15.92 2.55
CA MET A 276 12.65 14.49 2.36
C MET A 276 13.74 14.14 1.35
N THR A 277 13.83 14.85 0.23
CA THR A 277 14.89 14.65 -0.79
C THR A 277 16.28 14.85 -0.18
N VAL A 278 16.46 15.88 0.65
CA VAL A 278 17.73 16.12 1.37
C VAL A 278 18.03 14.97 2.34
N LEU A 279 17.03 14.48 3.08
CA LEU A 279 17.21 13.35 4.00
C LEU A 279 17.64 12.08 3.26
N PHE A 280 17.13 11.82 2.08
CA PHE A 280 17.56 10.72 1.24
C PHE A 280 19.03 10.84 0.79
N LEU A 281 19.48 12.05 0.43
CA LEU A 281 20.86 12.28 0.01
C LEU A 281 21.87 12.01 1.14
N ILE A 282 21.51 12.35 2.38
CA ILE A 282 22.38 12.13 3.55
C ILE A 282 22.21 10.75 4.18
N PHE A 283 21.21 9.97 3.76
CA PHE A 283 20.89 8.67 4.36
C PHE A 283 22.06 7.68 4.28
N GLY A 284 22.65 7.51 3.10
CA GLY A 284 23.79 6.59 2.91
C GLY A 284 24.98 6.91 3.81
N PRO A 285 25.51 8.15 3.81
CA PRO A 285 26.58 8.58 4.70
C PRO A 285 26.31 8.43 6.20
N ILE A 286 25.04 8.54 6.63
CA ILE A 286 24.69 8.49 8.05
C ILE A 286 24.39 7.07 8.56
N LEU A 287 24.26 6.06 7.69
CA LEU A 287 23.98 4.68 8.07
C LEU A 287 24.89 4.12 9.19
N PRO A 288 26.22 4.39 9.21
CA PRO A 288 27.07 3.92 10.31
C PRO A 288 26.72 4.52 11.67
N PHE A 289 26.06 5.69 11.68
CA PHE A 289 25.57 6.32 12.89
C PHE A 289 24.15 5.83 13.21
N LYS A 290 24.04 4.65 13.81
CA LYS A 290 22.82 3.87 14.06
C LYS A 290 21.59 4.72 14.40
N TRP A 291 21.67 5.53 15.47
CA TRP A 291 20.53 6.32 15.96
C TRP A 291 20.19 7.47 15.02
N GLY A 292 21.17 8.09 14.37
CA GLY A 292 20.92 9.12 13.37
C GLY A 292 20.18 8.57 12.16
N ALA A 293 20.57 7.38 11.67
CA ALA A 293 19.89 6.71 10.57
C ALA A 293 18.42 6.37 10.91
N ILE A 294 18.15 5.85 12.10
CA ILE A 294 16.78 5.55 12.56
C ILE A 294 15.93 6.82 12.66
N ILE A 295 16.50 7.93 13.16
CA ILE A 295 15.77 9.21 13.21
C ILE A 295 15.42 9.66 11.79
N ILE A 296 16.33 9.56 10.83
CA ILE A 296 16.02 9.89 9.43
C ILE A 296 14.89 9.01 8.91
N VAL A 297 14.95 7.69 9.11
CA VAL A 297 13.88 6.79 8.66
C VAL A 297 12.54 7.15 9.32
N ALA A 298 12.52 7.47 10.62
CA ALA A 298 11.31 7.90 11.31
C ALA A 298 10.71 9.18 10.69
N VAL A 299 11.54 10.17 10.38
CA VAL A 299 11.10 11.40 9.71
C VAL A 299 10.62 11.11 8.29
N LEU A 300 11.30 10.22 7.55
CA LEU A 300 10.86 9.78 6.23
C LEU A 300 9.48 9.10 6.30
N CYS A 301 9.22 8.21 7.28
CA CYS A 301 7.91 7.57 7.46
C CYS A 301 6.79 8.61 7.66
N VAL A 302 7.06 9.68 8.43
CA VAL A 302 6.10 10.80 8.56
C VAL A 302 5.87 11.50 7.23
N ALA A 303 6.95 11.85 6.52
CA ALA A 303 6.86 12.56 5.25
C ALA A 303 6.10 11.76 4.17
N PHE A 304 6.41 10.46 4.04
CA PHE A 304 5.74 9.56 3.08
C PHE A 304 4.23 9.51 3.27
N SER A 305 3.76 9.50 4.51
CA SER A 305 2.34 9.33 4.82
C SER A 305 1.51 10.59 4.60
N CYS A 306 2.13 11.76 4.40
CA CYS A 306 1.42 13.04 4.35
C CYS A 306 0.58 13.27 3.08
N TYR A 307 0.87 12.57 1.96
CA TYR A 307 0.25 12.88 0.67
C TYR A 307 -1.22 12.41 0.56
N GLY A 308 -1.55 11.29 1.19
CA GLY A 308 -2.76 10.52 0.90
C GLY A 308 -4.06 11.33 1.00
N SER A 309 -4.27 12.04 2.10
CA SER A 309 -5.48 12.85 2.31
C SER A 309 -5.60 14.00 1.32
N SER A 310 -4.50 14.71 1.06
CA SER A 310 -4.51 15.88 0.17
C SER A 310 -4.78 15.50 -1.28
N THR A 311 -4.19 14.42 -1.77
CA THR A 311 -4.41 13.91 -3.14
C THR A 311 -5.79 13.28 -3.30
N GLN A 312 -6.26 12.53 -2.30
CA GLN A 312 -7.59 11.93 -2.34
C GLN A 312 -8.69 12.98 -2.43
N LEU A 313 -8.63 14.02 -1.58
CA LEU A 313 -9.60 15.12 -1.62
C LEU A 313 -9.54 15.86 -2.96
N MET A 314 -8.34 16.11 -3.50
CA MET A 314 -8.20 16.76 -4.81
C MET A 314 -8.84 15.93 -5.93
N PHE A 315 -8.61 14.62 -5.98
CA PHE A 315 -9.18 13.77 -7.02
C PHE A 315 -10.70 13.71 -6.95
N LEU A 316 -11.25 13.60 -5.75
CA LEU A 316 -12.70 13.59 -5.53
C LEU A 316 -13.32 14.94 -5.89
N ASP A 317 -12.70 16.05 -5.50
CA ASP A 317 -13.18 17.42 -5.79
C ASP A 317 -13.21 17.72 -7.31
N ILE A 318 -12.16 17.29 -8.04
CA ILE A 318 -12.12 17.40 -9.51
C ILE A 318 -13.18 16.52 -10.15
N ALA A 319 -13.32 15.27 -9.69
CA ALA A 319 -14.30 14.36 -10.26
C ALA A 319 -15.73 14.83 -9.99
N GLU A 320 -16.06 15.22 -8.77
CA GLU A 320 -17.40 15.69 -8.39
C GLU A 320 -17.83 16.92 -9.21
N LYS A 321 -16.93 17.87 -9.41
CA LYS A 321 -17.23 19.13 -10.10
C LYS A 321 -17.22 19.03 -11.64
N GLN A 322 -16.35 18.20 -12.21
CA GLN A 322 -16.11 18.23 -13.67
C GLN A 322 -16.32 16.89 -14.37
N TYR A 323 -16.22 15.78 -13.65
CA TYR A 323 -16.31 14.41 -14.21
C TYR A 323 -17.12 13.48 -13.30
N PRO A 324 -18.41 13.80 -12.98
CA PRO A 324 -19.19 13.05 -11.98
C PRO A 324 -19.32 11.57 -12.32
N GLN A 325 -19.27 11.20 -13.61
CA GLN A 325 -19.30 9.81 -14.07
C GLN A 325 -18.02 9.03 -13.70
N SER A 326 -16.94 9.70 -13.28
CA SER A 326 -15.63 9.13 -12.97
C SER A 326 -15.33 9.12 -11.46
N LEU A 327 -16.31 9.36 -10.61
CA LEU A 327 -16.12 9.46 -9.15
C LEU A 327 -15.58 8.15 -8.56
N ASP A 328 -16.06 7.00 -9.04
CA ASP A 328 -15.58 5.69 -8.60
C ASP A 328 -14.09 5.49 -8.94
N LEU A 329 -13.66 5.86 -10.14
CA LEU A 329 -12.27 5.81 -10.54
C LEU A 329 -11.43 6.78 -9.70
N ALA A 330 -11.89 8.02 -9.51
CA ALA A 330 -11.19 9.02 -8.69
C ALA A 330 -10.93 8.52 -7.27
N SER A 331 -11.87 7.78 -6.68
CA SER A 331 -11.72 7.20 -5.35
C SER A 331 -10.62 6.13 -5.26
N SER A 332 -10.30 5.46 -6.36
CA SER A 332 -9.31 4.37 -6.42
C SER A 332 -7.93 4.80 -6.95
N LEU A 333 -7.78 6.03 -7.48
CA LEU A 333 -6.53 6.50 -8.07
C LEU A 333 -5.34 6.40 -7.10
N ASN A 334 -5.52 6.81 -5.83
CA ASN A 334 -4.46 6.74 -4.84
C ASN A 334 -3.94 5.31 -4.68
N SER A 335 -4.82 4.32 -4.54
CA SER A 335 -4.42 2.92 -4.34
C SER A 335 -3.74 2.34 -5.57
N ILE A 336 -4.30 2.57 -6.77
CA ILE A 336 -3.76 2.03 -8.02
C ILE A 336 -2.35 2.61 -8.28
N PHE A 337 -2.21 3.94 -8.23
CA PHE A 337 -0.95 4.59 -8.56
C PHE A 337 0.09 4.50 -7.43
N ALA A 338 -0.32 4.34 -6.17
CA ALA A 338 0.57 3.97 -5.09
C ALA A 338 1.22 2.60 -5.38
N ASN A 339 0.46 1.60 -5.80
CA ASN A 339 1.00 0.29 -6.14
C ASN A 339 1.91 0.32 -7.38
N ILE A 340 1.65 1.17 -8.38
CA ILE A 340 2.60 1.41 -9.49
C ILE A 340 3.91 2.00 -8.93
N GLY A 341 3.83 2.96 -8.02
CA GLY A 341 5.00 3.55 -7.37
C GLY A 341 5.77 2.53 -6.53
N ILE A 342 5.08 1.72 -5.72
CA ILE A 342 5.66 0.62 -4.94
C ILE A 342 6.43 -0.34 -5.87
N SER A 343 5.80 -0.74 -6.99
CA SER A 343 6.44 -1.61 -7.97
C SER A 343 7.70 -0.97 -8.56
N LEU A 344 7.64 0.30 -8.96
CA LEU A 344 8.78 1.00 -9.55
C LEU A 344 9.92 1.19 -8.53
N GLY A 345 9.59 1.59 -7.30
CA GLY A 345 10.55 1.81 -6.22
C GLY A 345 11.24 0.51 -5.80
N SER A 346 10.48 -0.56 -5.55
CA SER A 346 11.05 -1.86 -5.19
C SER A 346 11.85 -2.49 -6.32
N PHE A 347 11.44 -2.31 -7.59
CA PHE A 347 12.23 -2.77 -8.75
C PHE A 347 13.58 -2.04 -8.83
N THR A 348 13.58 -0.71 -8.78
CA THR A 348 14.84 0.06 -8.85
C THR A 348 15.73 -0.18 -7.64
N ALA A 349 15.15 -0.38 -6.45
CA ALA A 349 15.88 -0.79 -5.26
C ALA A 349 16.49 -2.19 -5.43
N SER A 350 15.75 -3.14 -6.01
CA SER A 350 16.23 -4.50 -6.33
C SER A 350 17.45 -4.44 -7.25
N GLN A 351 17.38 -3.64 -8.32
CA GLN A 351 18.52 -3.46 -9.23
C GLN A 351 19.71 -2.79 -8.50
N ALA A 352 19.44 -1.73 -7.72
CA ALA A 352 20.48 -1.04 -6.97
C ALA A 352 21.23 -1.98 -5.99
N VAL A 353 20.49 -2.81 -5.24
CA VAL A 353 21.09 -3.79 -4.32
C VAL A 353 21.88 -4.88 -5.06
N THR A 354 21.45 -5.25 -6.26
CA THR A 354 22.13 -6.26 -7.08
C THR A 354 23.46 -5.75 -7.67
N PHE A 355 23.46 -4.50 -8.16
CA PHE A 355 24.62 -3.96 -8.90
C PHE A 355 25.50 -3.02 -8.06
N THR A 356 25.03 -2.57 -6.90
CA THR A 356 25.75 -1.64 -6.03
C THR A 356 25.66 -2.09 -4.57
N ALA A 357 25.98 -1.20 -3.63
CA ALA A 357 25.82 -1.46 -2.20
C ALA A 357 24.44 -0.95 -1.71
N MET A 358 23.86 -1.63 -0.73
CA MET A 358 22.56 -1.28 -0.12
C MET A 358 22.56 0.15 0.46
N LYS A 359 23.69 0.64 0.94
CA LYS A 359 23.86 2.04 1.40
C LYS A 359 23.51 3.10 0.33
N ASN A 360 23.55 2.72 -0.97
CA ASN A 360 23.24 3.63 -2.07
C ASN A 360 21.75 3.78 -2.35
N LEU A 361 20.88 3.03 -1.67
CA LEU A 361 19.42 3.14 -1.80
C LEU A 361 18.92 4.56 -1.52
N GLY A 362 19.59 5.30 -0.64
CA GLY A 362 19.29 6.71 -0.38
C GLY A 362 19.36 7.57 -1.64
N TYR A 363 20.37 7.38 -2.48
CA TYR A 363 20.50 8.17 -3.72
C TYR A 363 19.40 7.85 -4.73
N VAL A 364 18.97 6.59 -4.82
CA VAL A 364 17.81 6.19 -5.65
C VAL A 364 16.53 6.85 -5.14
N GLY A 365 16.31 6.82 -3.82
CA GLY A 365 15.19 7.51 -3.18
C GLY A 365 15.21 9.02 -3.40
N ALA A 366 16.40 9.65 -3.40
CA ALA A 366 16.56 11.08 -3.66
C ALA A 366 16.12 11.48 -5.07
N VAL A 367 16.39 10.65 -6.09
CA VAL A 367 15.93 10.92 -7.46
C VAL A 367 14.40 10.96 -7.51
N TYR A 368 13.71 9.98 -6.93
CA TYR A 368 12.26 9.98 -6.86
C TYR A 368 11.72 11.10 -5.97
N GLY A 369 12.38 11.40 -4.85
CA GLY A 369 12.03 12.50 -3.95
C GLY A 369 12.09 13.86 -4.67
N LEU A 370 13.13 14.09 -5.48
CA LEU A 370 13.27 15.28 -6.30
C LEU A 370 12.15 15.38 -7.35
N LEU A 371 11.86 14.26 -8.03
CA LEU A 371 10.77 14.17 -8.98
C LEU A 371 9.42 14.49 -8.32
N ALA A 372 9.15 13.89 -7.15
CA ALA A 372 7.94 14.14 -6.37
C ALA A 372 7.83 15.62 -5.96
N THR A 373 8.96 16.24 -5.55
CA THR A 373 9.01 17.66 -5.20
C THR A 373 8.65 18.56 -6.40
N ILE A 374 9.24 18.29 -7.56
CA ILE A 374 8.93 19.06 -8.79
C ILE A 374 7.45 18.90 -9.15
N LEU A 375 6.96 17.67 -9.16
CA LEU A 375 5.57 17.37 -9.53
C LEU A 375 4.56 18.04 -8.58
N VAL A 376 4.80 18.03 -7.28
CA VAL A 376 3.89 18.68 -6.32
C VAL A 376 3.94 20.20 -6.42
N ILE A 377 5.09 20.80 -6.74
CA ILE A 377 5.20 22.25 -6.97
C ILE A 377 4.38 22.64 -8.21
N VAL A 378 4.52 21.90 -9.32
CA VAL A 378 3.76 22.16 -10.56
C VAL A 378 2.27 21.94 -10.32
N LEU A 379 1.91 20.85 -9.63
CA LEU A 379 0.52 20.54 -9.27
C LEU A 379 -0.10 21.63 -8.40
N SER A 380 0.63 22.11 -7.39
CA SER A 380 0.15 23.16 -6.49
C SER A 380 -0.19 24.44 -7.22
N LYS A 381 0.65 24.88 -8.17
CA LYS A 381 0.40 26.07 -9.01
C LYS A 381 -0.84 25.93 -9.88
N LYS A 382 -1.05 24.73 -10.49
CA LYS A 382 -2.23 24.47 -11.33
C LYS A 382 -3.53 24.34 -10.54
N TYR A 383 -3.47 23.84 -9.31
CA TYR A 383 -4.64 23.64 -8.46
C TYR A 383 -5.14 24.97 -7.84
N THR A 384 -4.25 25.92 -7.56
CA THR A 384 -4.61 27.24 -6.99
C THR A 384 -5.35 28.12 -7.98
N GLY A 385 -5.02 28.03 -9.26
CA GLY A 385 -5.66 28.84 -10.30
C GLY A 385 -7.18 28.66 -10.42
N MET A 386 -7.77 27.67 -9.74
CA MET A 386 -9.22 27.40 -9.74
C MET A 386 -9.96 27.76 -8.44
N ARG A 387 -9.25 28.02 -7.35
CA ARG A 387 -9.88 28.51 -6.12
C ARG A 387 -10.26 29.99 -6.18
N ASN A 388 -9.77 30.68 -7.21
CA ASN A 388 -10.00 32.11 -7.45
C ASN A 388 -11.04 32.36 -8.57
N TYR A 389 -11.75 31.33 -9.01
CA TYR A 389 -12.93 31.37 -9.88
C TYR A 389 -14.08 30.59 -9.21
#